data_052143370090d4f609bd6ded3b3e72d8
#
_entry.id   052143370090d4f609bd6ded3b3e72d8
#
_cell.length_a   1.000
_cell.length_b   1.000
_cell.length_c   1.000
_cell.angle_alpha   90.00
_cell.angle_beta   90.00
_cell.angle_gamma   90.00
#
_symmetry.space_group_name_H-M   'P 1'
#
loop_
_entity.id
_entity.type
_entity.pdbx_description
1 polymer ?
#
loop_
_entity_poly.entity_id
_entity_poly.type
_entity_poly.pdbx_seq_one_letter_code
_entity_poly.pdbx_strand_id
1 'polypeptide(L)'
;MNTQRKTILALAASLAFVGGMAIPLQASAQATPQAAAAPQLPAGWRVILNNEQVRVFENTFAPGVVYPMTNYPKRTVYVVKGSGPVSYTYADGKTETVTQQAGVASSRERERMSVTNTGTNDIVLLVVIDKRDLPPAQ
;
A
#
# COMPACT_ATOMS: atom_id res chain seq x y z
N MET A 1 -9.12 -64.21 22.82
CA MET A 1 -8.66 -65.30 21.90
C MET A 1 -7.48 -64.69 21.15
N ASN A 2 -6.27 -65.06 21.63
CA ASN A 2 -5.35 -65.98 20.99
C ASN A 2 -4.85 -65.44 19.63
N THR A 3 -3.58 -65.31 19.28
CA THR A 3 -2.39 -66.08 19.58
C THR A 3 -1.19 -65.35 19.03
N GLN A 4 -0.15 -65.04 19.81
CA GLN A 4 1.14 -65.69 19.91
C GLN A 4 2.01 -65.78 18.65
N ARG A 5 3.23 -65.16 18.81
CA ARG A 5 4.58 -65.70 18.48
C ARG A 5 5.02 -65.65 17.01
N LYS A 6 6.21 -65.17 16.66
CA LYS A 6 7.52 -65.76 17.02
C LYS A 6 8.70 -64.84 16.70
N THR A 7 9.60 -64.81 17.61
CA THR A 7 11.00 -64.38 17.57
C THR A 7 11.81 -65.19 16.55
N ILE A 8 12.67 -64.48 15.79
CA ILE A 8 13.91 -65.11 15.28
C ILE A 8 15.04 -64.10 15.42
N LEU A 9 16.01 -64.51 16.17
CA LEU A 9 17.32 -63.92 16.42
C LEU A 9 18.25 -64.43 15.34
N ALA A 10 19.04 -63.55 14.70
CA ALA A 10 20.23 -63.95 13.98
C ALA A 10 21.29 -62.86 14.07
N LEU A 11 22.41 -63.30 14.50
CA LEU A 11 23.63 -62.66 14.95
C LEU A 11 24.62 -62.42 13.79
N ALA A 12 25.49 -61.42 13.93
CA ALA A 12 26.84 -61.24 13.36
C ALA A 12 26.95 -60.63 11.95
N ALA A 13 27.65 -59.49 11.83
CA ALA A 13 29.10 -59.45 11.73
C ALA A 13 29.57 -57.97 11.58
N SER A 14 30.59 -57.65 12.32
CA SER A 14 31.37 -56.40 12.27
C SER A 14 32.05 -56.19 10.92
N LEU A 15 31.96 -54.97 10.35
CA LEU A 15 33.03 -54.43 9.52
C LEU A 15 33.15 -52.93 9.82
N ALA A 16 34.28 -52.55 10.41
CA ALA A 16 34.70 -51.21 10.58
C ALA A 16 35.05 -50.61 9.22
N PHE A 17 34.36 -49.51 8.84
CA PHE A 17 34.80 -48.66 7.76
C PHE A 17 35.03 -47.27 8.30
N VAL A 18 36.30 -46.90 8.44
CA VAL A 18 36.78 -45.55 8.65
C VAL A 18 36.56 -44.81 7.34
N GLY A 19 35.54 -43.99 7.26
CA GLY A 19 35.22 -43.19 6.08
C GLY A 19 34.89 -41.75 6.52
N GLY A 20 35.70 -40.79 6.06
CA GLY A 20 35.76 -39.40 6.48
C GLY A 20 34.38 -38.72 6.53
N MET A 21 34.22 -37.96 7.61
CA MET A 21 33.16 -36.97 7.77
C MET A 21 33.35 -35.84 6.75
N ALA A 22 32.67 -35.93 5.60
CA ALA A 22 32.44 -34.77 4.78
C ALA A 22 31.28 -33.95 5.41
N ILE A 23 31.61 -32.87 6.08
CA ILE A 23 30.64 -31.89 6.59
C ILE A 23 30.09 -31.17 5.34
N PRO A 24 28.81 -31.30 4.99
CA PRO A 24 28.25 -30.48 3.94
C PRO A 24 28.26 -29.00 4.44
N LEU A 25 29.07 -28.14 3.81
CA LEU A 25 28.91 -26.71 3.90
C LEU A 25 27.51 -26.36 3.40
N GLN A 26 26.57 -26.19 4.30
CA GLN A 26 25.29 -25.57 3.97
C GLN A 26 25.60 -24.11 3.68
N ALA A 27 25.64 -23.77 2.40
CA ALA A 27 25.61 -22.40 1.95
C ALA A 27 24.27 -21.81 2.43
N SER A 28 24.30 -21.02 3.49
CA SER A 28 23.18 -20.20 3.90
C SER A 28 22.92 -19.21 2.78
N ALA A 29 21.91 -19.50 1.96
CA ALA A 29 21.40 -18.53 1.02
C ALA A 29 20.91 -17.32 1.83
N GLN A 30 21.71 -16.26 1.84
CA GLN A 30 21.29 -14.96 2.37
C GLN A 30 20.10 -14.51 1.51
N ALA A 31 18.91 -14.54 2.11
CA ALA A 31 17.74 -13.93 1.51
C ALA A 31 18.08 -12.46 1.25
N THR A 32 18.18 -12.10 -0.01
CA THR A 32 18.30 -10.69 -0.45
C THR A 32 17.11 -9.95 0.15
N PRO A 33 17.31 -8.82 0.85
CA PRO A 33 16.21 -8.02 1.36
C PRO A 33 15.31 -7.65 0.17
N GLN A 34 14.12 -8.21 0.11
CA GLN A 34 13.13 -7.83 -0.90
C GLN A 34 12.79 -6.37 -0.64
N ALA A 35 13.20 -5.50 -1.56
CA ALA A 35 12.84 -4.09 -1.49
C ALA A 35 11.32 -3.99 -1.32
N ALA A 36 10.87 -3.36 -0.23
CA ALA A 36 9.47 -3.15 0.02
C ALA A 36 8.86 -2.46 -1.21
N ALA A 37 7.86 -3.10 -1.82
CA ALA A 37 7.19 -2.55 -2.98
C ALA A 37 6.68 -1.14 -2.63
N ALA A 38 7.02 -0.14 -3.45
CA ALA A 38 6.53 1.21 -3.24
C ALA A 38 4.99 1.18 -3.16
N PRO A 39 4.39 1.93 -2.22
CA PRO A 39 2.94 1.94 -2.07
C PRO A 39 2.29 2.30 -3.41
N GLN A 40 1.41 1.42 -3.89
CA GLN A 40 0.70 1.65 -5.14
C GLN A 40 -0.29 2.80 -4.95
N LEU A 41 -0.24 3.75 -5.87
CA LEU A 41 -1.20 4.85 -5.90
C LEU A 41 -2.58 4.33 -6.33
N PRO A 42 -3.67 4.93 -5.82
CA PRO A 42 -5.01 4.64 -6.32
C PRO A 42 -5.12 4.93 -7.83
N ALA A 43 -6.07 4.25 -8.49
CA ALA A 43 -6.33 4.50 -9.90
C ALA A 43 -6.63 5.98 -10.17
N GLY A 44 -6.11 6.51 -11.27
CA GLY A 44 -6.23 7.92 -11.65
C GLY A 44 -5.19 8.85 -11.02
N TRP A 45 -4.37 8.36 -10.09
CA TRP A 45 -3.32 9.15 -9.46
C TRP A 45 -1.97 8.92 -10.12
N ARG A 46 -1.21 9.99 -10.34
CA ARG A 46 0.19 9.94 -10.75
C ARG A 46 1.02 11.00 -10.03
N VAL A 47 2.26 10.68 -9.71
CA VAL A 47 3.21 11.66 -9.17
C VAL A 47 3.78 12.45 -10.34
N ILE A 48 3.68 13.78 -10.30
CA ILE A 48 4.26 14.67 -11.31
C ILE A 48 5.48 15.43 -10.81
N LEU A 49 5.61 15.60 -9.49
CA LEU A 49 6.78 16.17 -8.85
C LEU A 49 6.99 15.54 -7.48
N ASN A 50 8.24 15.20 -7.17
CA ASN A 50 8.62 14.69 -5.86
C ASN A 50 10.06 15.11 -5.56
N ASN A 51 10.21 16.15 -4.75
CA ASN A 51 11.52 16.65 -4.29
C ASN A 51 11.57 16.64 -2.75
N GLU A 52 12.57 17.25 -2.15
CA GLU A 52 12.74 17.29 -0.69
C GLU A 52 11.62 18.06 0.04
N GLN A 53 11.02 19.05 -0.62
CA GLN A 53 10.08 19.99 -0.01
C GLN A 53 8.62 19.59 -0.26
N VAL A 54 8.32 19.18 -1.50
CA VAL A 54 6.93 18.95 -1.91
C VAL A 54 6.77 17.64 -2.66
N ARG A 55 5.55 17.10 -2.58
CA ARG A 55 5.06 16.06 -3.47
C ARG A 55 3.80 16.57 -4.15
N VAL A 56 3.78 16.46 -5.48
CA VAL A 56 2.65 16.88 -6.29
C VAL A 56 2.11 15.69 -7.06
N PHE A 57 0.82 15.47 -6.92
CA PHE A 57 0.08 14.46 -7.65
C PHE A 57 -0.85 15.13 -8.66
N GLU A 58 -1.01 14.50 -9.79
CA GLU A 58 -2.19 14.71 -10.64
C GLU A 58 -3.16 13.56 -10.37
N ASN A 59 -4.43 13.89 -10.28
CA ASN A 59 -5.51 12.94 -10.09
C ASN A 59 -6.62 13.20 -11.10
N THR A 60 -6.94 12.19 -11.91
CA THR A 60 -8.16 12.17 -12.72
C THR A 60 -9.23 11.44 -11.93
N PHE A 61 -10.19 12.20 -11.44
CA PHE A 61 -11.27 11.74 -10.59
C PHE A 61 -12.54 11.55 -11.40
N ALA A 62 -12.73 10.34 -11.92
CA ALA A 62 -13.87 9.99 -12.77
C ALA A 62 -15.20 9.92 -11.99
N PRO A 63 -16.33 10.08 -12.66
CA PRO A 63 -17.66 9.94 -12.07
C PRO A 63 -17.84 8.60 -11.35
N GLY A 64 -18.46 8.65 -10.17
CA GLY A 64 -18.75 7.46 -9.36
C GLY A 64 -17.54 6.81 -8.69
N VAL A 65 -16.30 7.27 -8.96
CA VAL A 65 -15.12 6.76 -8.27
C VAL A 65 -15.18 7.15 -6.81
N VAL A 66 -14.90 6.17 -5.94
CA VAL A 66 -14.82 6.34 -4.50
C VAL A 66 -13.39 6.07 -4.06
N TYR A 67 -12.74 7.06 -3.46
CA TYR A 67 -11.52 6.85 -2.71
C TYR A 67 -11.88 6.47 -1.28
N PRO A 68 -11.40 5.31 -0.80
CA PRO A 68 -11.81 4.78 0.50
C PRO A 68 -11.37 5.67 1.66
N MET A 69 -11.95 5.44 2.83
CA MET A 69 -11.62 6.14 4.06
C MET A 69 -10.12 6.03 4.35
N THR A 70 -9.41 7.16 4.29
CA THR A 70 -7.97 7.22 4.54
C THR A 70 -7.59 8.52 5.26
N ASN A 71 -6.39 8.54 5.83
CA ASN A 71 -5.82 9.75 6.44
C ASN A 71 -5.15 10.58 5.35
N TYR A 72 -5.74 11.72 5.03
CA TYR A 72 -5.16 12.69 4.11
C TYR A 72 -4.30 13.70 4.89
N PRO A 73 -3.08 13.99 4.46
CA PRO A 73 -2.28 15.07 5.04
C PRO A 73 -2.88 16.43 4.70
N LYS A 74 -2.39 17.48 5.35
CA LYS A 74 -2.63 18.85 4.91
C LYS A 74 -2.15 19.03 3.48
N ARG A 75 -2.96 19.67 2.65
CA ARG A 75 -2.72 19.75 1.21
C ARG A 75 -3.41 20.95 0.58
N THR A 76 -2.87 21.40 -0.54
CA THR A 76 -3.55 22.30 -1.47
C THR A 76 -4.05 21.49 -2.65
N VAL A 77 -5.30 21.71 -3.01
CA VAL A 77 -5.96 21.09 -4.17
C VAL A 77 -6.29 22.18 -5.17
N TYR A 78 -5.81 22.01 -6.41
CA TYR A 78 -6.12 22.90 -7.53
C TYR A 78 -6.87 22.12 -8.61
N VAL A 79 -8.01 22.63 -9.03
CA VAL A 79 -8.82 22.02 -10.10
C VAL A 79 -8.32 22.49 -11.45
N VAL A 80 -7.66 21.60 -12.19
CA VAL A 80 -7.09 21.89 -13.52
C VAL A 80 -8.18 21.92 -14.59
N LYS A 81 -9.06 20.91 -14.54
CA LYS A 81 -10.10 20.70 -15.57
C LYS A 81 -11.32 20.05 -14.96
N GLY A 82 -12.46 20.33 -15.56
CA GLY A 82 -13.76 19.79 -15.15
C GLY A 82 -14.36 20.57 -13.99
N SER A 83 -15.61 20.26 -13.70
CA SER A 83 -16.35 20.77 -12.55
C SER A 83 -17.46 19.80 -12.20
N GLY A 84 -17.84 19.78 -10.92
CA GLY A 84 -18.93 18.93 -10.44
C GLY A 84 -18.92 18.75 -8.94
N PRO A 85 -19.97 18.12 -8.40
CA PRO A 85 -20.09 17.86 -6.97
C PRO A 85 -19.16 16.72 -6.56
N VAL A 86 -18.44 16.93 -5.48
CA VAL A 86 -17.60 15.93 -4.79
C VAL A 86 -18.09 15.81 -3.36
N SER A 87 -18.40 14.60 -2.94
CA SER A 87 -18.85 14.29 -1.60
C SER A 87 -17.69 13.79 -0.75
N TYR A 88 -17.56 14.34 0.44
CA TYR A 88 -16.60 13.98 1.47
C TYR A 88 -17.35 13.36 2.63
N THR A 89 -17.01 12.12 3.02
CA THR A 89 -17.55 11.49 4.23
C THR A 89 -16.43 11.35 5.25
N TYR A 90 -16.56 12.03 6.37
CA TYR A 90 -15.59 12.08 7.45
C TYR A 90 -15.68 10.87 8.37
N ALA A 91 -14.65 10.64 9.19
CA ALA A 91 -14.58 9.50 10.11
C ALA A 91 -15.68 9.51 11.18
N ASP A 92 -16.24 10.68 11.50
CA ASP A 92 -17.37 10.85 12.42
C ASP A 92 -18.75 10.58 11.77
N GLY A 93 -18.76 10.20 10.48
CA GLY A 93 -19.96 9.95 9.69
C GLY A 93 -20.59 11.19 9.06
N LYS A 94 -20.08 12.38 9.34
CA LYS A 94 -20.53 13.62 8.69
C LYS A 94 -20.21 13.57 7.19
N THR A 95 -21.15 14.05 6.39
CA THR A 95 -20.96 14.17 4.93
C THR A 95 -21.10 15.64 4.51
N GLU A 96 -20.21 16.08 3.63
CA GLU A 96 -20.21 17.39 3.00
C GLU A 96 -20.11 17.22 1.48
N THR A 97 -20.86 17.99 0.73
CA THR A 97 -20.74 18.03 -0.73
C THR A 97 -20.29 19.41 -1.18
N VAL A 98 -19.21 19.45 -1.93
CA VAL A 98 -18.61 20.70 -2.45
C VAL A 98 -18.56 20.60 -3.97
N THR A 99 -19.01 21.67 -4.64
CA THR A 99 -18.84 21.78 -6.09
C THR A 99 -17.43 22.22 -6.40
N GLN A 100 -16.67 21.34 -7.06
CA GLN A 100 -15.36 21.67 -7.61
C GLN A 100 -15.52 22.48 -8.89
N GLN A 101 -14.61 23.45 -9.13
CA GLN A 101 -14.62 24.28 -10.32
C GLN A 101 -13.21 24.43 -10.87
N ALA A 102 -13.06 24.29 -12.20
CA ALA A 102 -11.78 24.51 -12.86
C ALA A 102 -11.23 25.91 -12.58
N GLY A 103 -9.93 26.01 -12.35
CA GLY A 103 -9.23 27.25 -12.01
C GLY A 103 -9.26 27.63 -10.53
N VAL A 104 -9.94 26.86 -9.68
CA VAL A 104 -10.05 27.14 -8.25
C VAL A 104 -9.05 26.30 -7.46
N ALA A 105 -8.36 26.94 -6.52
CA ALA A 105 -7.53 26.30 -5.51
C ALA A 105 -8.20 26.33 -4.13
N SER A 106 -8.01 25.28 -3.35
CA SER A 106 -8.47 25.21 -1.96
C SER A 106 -7.42 24.57 -1.06
N SER A 107 -7.28 25.03 0.16
CA SER A 107 -6.51 24.37 1.21
C SER A 107 -7.40 23.42 1.99
N ARG A 108 -6.84 22.23 2.29
CA ARG A 108 -7.48 21.22 3.13
C ARG A 108 -6.55 20.87 4.28
N GLU A 109 -7.09 20.87 5.48
CA GLU A 109 -6.34 20.42 6.66
C GLU A 109 -6.15 18.89 6.67
N ARG A 110 -5.46 18.37 7.65
CA ARG A 110 -5.31 16.92 7.85
C ARG A 110 -6.66 16.32 8.26
N GLU A 111 -7.14 15.38 7.49
CA GLU A 111 -8.49 14.82 7.66
C GLU A 111 -8.51 13.33 7.36
N ARG A 112 -9.35 12.60 8.07
CA ARG A 112 -9.67 11.21 7.74
C ARG A 112 -11.05 11.15 7.11
N MET A 113 -11.08 10.79 5.84
CA MET A 113 -12.32 10.81 5.07
C MET A 113 -12.27 9.85 3.88
N SER A 114 -13.43 9.56 3.32
CA SER A 114 -13.61 9.04 1.97
C SER A 114 -14.05 10.16 1.05
N VAL A 115 -13.75 10.04 -0.25
CA VAL A 115 -14.06 11.06 -1.25
C VAL A 115 -14.71 10.39 -2.44
N THR A 116 -15.84 10.94 -2.89
CA THR A 116 -16.62 10.42 -4.03
C THR A 116 -16.90 11.53 -5.04
N ASN A 117 -16.57 11.31 -6.32
CA ASN A 117 -17.10 12.16 -7.39
C ASN A 117 -18.56 11.78 -7.64
N THR A 118 -19.49 12.58 -7.17
CA THR A 118 -20.94 12.38 -7.34
C THR A 118 -21.49 13.10 -8.59
N GLY A 119 -20.60 13.73 -9.35
CA GLY A 119 -20.92 14.37 -10.63
C GLY A 119 -20.93 13.40 -11.81
N THR A 120 -21.10 13.97 -12.99
CA THR A 120 -21.16 13.23 -14.27
C THR A 120 -19.91 13.43 -15.13
N ASN A 121 -18.98 14.27 -14.70
CA ASN A 121 -17.78 14.62 -15.45
C ASN A 121 -16.50 14.22 -14.71
N ASP A 122 -15.44 13.97 -15.47
CA ASP A 122 -14.10 13.86 -14.93
C ASP A 122 -13.66 15.21 -14.33
N ILE A 123 -13.02 15.14 -13.17
CA ILE A 123 -12.36 16.29 -12.54
C ILE A 123 -10.88 15.99 -12.47
N VAL A 124 -10.06 16.85 -13.06
CA VAL A 124 -8.59 16.73 -12.98
C VAL A 124 -8.07 17.68 -11.94
N LEU A 125 -7.37 17.14 -10.96
CA LEU A 125 -6.87 17.84 -9.79
C LEU A 125 -5.34 17.79 -9.74
N LEU A 126 -4.72 18.88 -9.30
CA LEU A 126 -3.37 18.85 -8.74
C LEU A 126 -3.48 18.88 -7.22
N VAL A 127 -2.83 17.93 -6.58
CA VAL A 127 -2.76 17.84 -5.11
C VAL A 127 -1.32 18.08 -4.70
N VAL A 128 -1.09 19.18 -4.01
CA VAL A 128 0.23 19.60 -3.51
C VAL A 128 0.32 19.33 -2.03
N ILE A 129 1.29 18.55 -1.63
CA ILE A 129 1.58 18.21 -0.24
C ILE A 129 2.96 18.75 0.12
N ASP A 130 3.03 19.62 1.13
CA ASP A 130 4.29 19.99 1.75
C ASP A 130 4.78 18.80 2.60
N LYS A 131 6.01 18.37 2.37
CA LYS A 131 6.56 17.21 3.07
C LYS A 131 6.79 17.44 4.56
N ARG A 132 6.85 18.70 5.00
CA ARG A 132 6.88 19.05 6.42
C ARG A 132 5.58 18.71 7.15
N ASP A 133 4.47 18.65 6.40
CA ASP A 133 3.15 18.27 6.92
C ASP A 133 2.92 16.75 6.92
N LEU A 134 3.86 15.95 6.37
CA LEU A 134 3.79 14.50 6.44
C LEU A 134 4.21 14.02 7.84
N PRO A 135 3.63 12.93 8.34
CA PRO A 135 4.14 12.30 9.55
C PRO A 135 5.58 11.82 9.29
N PRO A 136 6.45 11.83 10.33
CA PRO A 136 7.77 11.27 10.22
C PRO A 136 7.69 9.81 9.73
N ALA A 137 8.64 9.43 8.89
CA ALA A 137 8.74 8.03 8.43
C ALA A 137 8.92 7.13 9.67
N GLN A 138 8.05 6.15 9.81
CA GLN A 138 8.14 5.12 10.85
C GLN A 138 9.10 4.03 10.42
#